data_14f8db0b77fd119e106dc9de64a5732b
#
_entry.id   14f8db0b77fd119e106dc9de64a5732b
#
_cell.length_a   1.000
_cell.length_b   1.000
_cell.length_c   1.000
_cell.angle_alpha   90.00
_cell.angle_beta   90.00
_cell.angle_gamma   90.00
#
_symmetry.space_group_name_H-M   'P 1'
#
loop_
_entity.id
_entity.type
_entity.pdbx_description
1 polymer ?
#
loop_
_entity_poly.entity_id
_entity_poly.type
_entity_poly.pdbx_seq_one_letter_code
_entity_poly.pdbx_strand_id
1 'polypeptide(L)'
;LVPLLSFDELFTVLLRLSKRYGLKSENLLLGFMHKKIGICLLKRIGISPEGPMNELSQKQLREIVAACKKFRMKVTGVGSFAQSQVTVGGIKREEFFEKTLESKKCSGLYCCGEMLDVDGKCGGYNLQWAFSSARLCGESIVRESEK
;
A
#
# COMPACT_ATOMS: atom_id res chain seq x y z
N LEU A 1 12.08 -1.34 3.57
CA LEU A 1 10.83 -1.59 4.30
C LEU A 1 10.52 -0.53 5.37
N VAL A 2 11.50 0.21 5.86
CA VAL A 2 11.32 1.29 6.85
C VAL A 2 11.98 2.56 6.29
N PRO A 3 11.34 3.29 5.37
CA PRO A 3 11.97 4.40 4.65
C PRO A 3 12.20 5.65 5.52
N LEU A 4 11.32 5.92 6.48
CA LEU A 4 11.29 7.17 7.24
C LEU A 4 12.44 7.33 8.26
N LEU A 5 13.04 6.23 8.73
CA LEU A 5 14.15 6.27 9.67
C LEU A 5 15.47 6.08 8.93
N SER A 6 16.53 6.76 9.34
CA SER A 6 17.91 6.46 8.92
C SER A 6 18.35 5.09 9.43
N PHE A 7 19.54 4.64 9.03
CA PHE A 7 20.12 3.38 9.54
C PHE A 7 20.35 3.45 11.06
N ASP A 8 20.96 4.54 11.52
CA ASP A 8 21.35 4.70 12.92
C ASP A 8 20.16 4.95 13.84
N GLU A 9 19.16 5.68 13.37
CA GLU A 9 17.90 5.84 14.11
C GLU A 9 17.19 4.50 14.29
N LEU A 10 17.02 3.72 13.20
CA LEU A 10 16.42 2.40 13.29
C LEU A 10 17.21 1.47 14.19
N PHE A 11 18.56 1.46 14.08
CA PHE A 11 19.41 0.66 14.94
C PHE A 11 19.23 1.03 16.41
N THR A 12 19.23 2.32 16.74
CA THR A 12 19.04 2.81 18.12
C THR A 12 17.71 2.36 18.70
N VAL A 13 16.63 2.46 17.89
CA VAL A 13 15.30 2.00 18.33
C VAL A 13 15.28 0.48 18.54
N LEU A 14 15.81 -0.31 17.61
CA LEU A 14 15.84 -1.77 17.74
C LEU A 14 16.73 -2.21 18.92
N LEU A 15 17.86 -1.54 19.17
CA LEU A 15 18.71 -1.81 20.33
C LEU A 15 17.98 -1.56 21.66
N ARG A 16 17.15 -0.53 21.73
CA ARG A 16 16.31 -0.26 22.91
C ARG A 16 15.21 -1.32 23.07
N LEU A 17 14.53 -1.67 21.97
CA LEU A 17 13.47 -2.67 22.00
C LEU A 17 13.98 -4.06 22.35
N SER A 18 15.16 -4.43 21.83
CA SER A 18 15.75 -5.76 22.08
C SER A 18 16.04 -6.05 23.56
N LYS A 19 16.19 -5.04 24.39
CA LYS A 19 16.42 -5.21 25.84
C LYS A 19 15.19 -5.69 26.63
N ARG A 20 14.03 -5.84 25.99
CA ARG A 20 12.80 -6.32 26.64
C ARG A 20 12.87 -7.84 26.84
N TYR A 21 12.67 -8.27 28.09
CA TYR A 21 12.63 -9.68 28.47
C TYR A 21 11.29 -10.33 28.12
N GLY A 22 11.30 -11.65 27.94
CA GLY A 22 10.08 -12.44 27.73
C GLY A 22 9.46 -12.32 26.34
N LEU A 23 10.09 -11.58 25.41
CA LEU A 23 9.61 -11.44 24.04
C LEU A 23 10.48 -12.22 23.06
N LYS A 24 9.84 -12.78 22.04
CA LYS A 24 10.50 -13.45 20.92
C LYS A 24 11.02 -12.45 19.88
N SER A 25 12.05 -12.82 19.15
CA SER A 25 12.64 -11.98 18.08
C SER A 25 11.63 -11.56 17.02
N GLU A 26 10.60 -12.37 16.74
CA GLU A 26 9.52 -12.04 15.81
C GLU A 26 8.74 -10.76 16.19
N ASN A 27 8.79 -10.37 17.46
CA ASN A 27 8.09 -9.18 17.96
C ASN A 27 8.88 -7.88 17.73
N LEU A 28 10.19 -7.98 17.43
CA LEU A 28 11.07 -6.82 17.30
C LEU A 28 10.60 -5.80 16.25
N LEU A 29 10.02 -6.28 15.15
CA LEU A 29 9.64 -5.46 14.00
C LEU A 29 8.13 -5.13 13.92
N LEU A 30 7.33 -5.53 14.92
CA LEU A 30 5.86 -5.35 14.89
C LEU A 30 5.41 -3.90 14.75
N GLY A 31 6.16 -2.94 15.32
CA GLY A 31 5.85 -1.51 15.21
C GLY A 31 6.17 -0.89 13.85
N PHE A 32 6.89 -1.61 12.96
CA PHE A 32 7.37 -1.10 11.68
C PHE A 32 6.74 -1.78 10.48
N MET A 33 6.31 -3.03 10.62
CA MET A 33 5.77 -3.83 9.51
C MET A 33 4.90 -4.97 10.00
N HIS A 34 4.13 -5.54 9.06
CA HIS A 34 3.30 -6.70 9.36
C HIS A 34 4.15 -7.89 9.84
N LYS A 35 3.67 -8.61 10.86
CA LYS A 35 4.38 -9.73 11.52
C LYS A 35 5.00 -10.74 10.54
N LYS A 36 4.23 -11.18 9.53
CA LYS A 36 4.72 -12.15 8.53
C LYS A 36 5.93 -11.64 7.74
N ILE A 37 5.99 -10.33 7.45
CA ILE A 37 7.13 -9.72 6.75
C ILE A 37 8.36 -9.71 7.66
N GLY A 38 8.20 -9.33 8.93
CA GLY A 38 9.26 -9.37 9.93
C GLY A 38 9.84 -10.77 10.10
N ILE A 39 8.99 -11.81 10.23
CA ILE A 39 9.41 -13.22 10.33
C ILE A 39 10.19 -13.64 9.07
N CYS A 40 9.68 -13.30 7.89
CA CYS A 40 10.35 -13.61 6.61
C CYS A 40 11.74 -12.98 6.55
N LEU A 41 11.88 -11.72 6.97
CA LEU A 41 13.13 -10.98 7.01
C LEU A 41 14.13 -11.65 7.98
N LEU A 42 13.72 -11.98 9.20
CA LEU A 42 14.57 -12.64 10.19
C LEU A 42 15.07 -14.01 9.68
N LYS A 43 14.19 -14.85 9.16
CA LYS A 43 14.55 -16.16 8.58
C LYS A 43 15.57 -16.02 7.43
N ARG A 44 15.40 -15.01 6.58
CA ARG A 44 16.29 -14.77 5.43
C ARG A 44 17.73 -14.43 5.82
N ILE A 45 17.94 -13.81 6.98
CA ILE A 45 19.26 -13.47 7.52
C ILE A 45 19.74 -14.47 8.59
N GLY A 46 19.09 -15.64 8.71
CA GLY A 46 19.51 -16.72 9.60
C GLY A 46 19.20 -16.49 11.08
N ILE A 47 18.28 -15.57 11.41
CA ILE A 47 17.87 -15.30 12.79
C ILE A 47 16.57 -16.05 13.08
N SER A 48 16.54 -16.84 14.17
CA SER A 48 15.34 -17.54 14.62
C SER A 48 14.27 -16.55 15.10
N PRO A 49 13.06 -16.55 14.52
CA PRO A 49 11.97 -15.72 15.01
C PRO A 49 11.49 -16.10 16.42
N GLU A 50 11.66 -17.38 16.78
CA GLU A 50 11.24 -17.94 18.08
C GLU A 50 12.24 -17.69 19.21
N GLY A 51 13.49 -17.31 18.87
CA GLY A 51 14.53 -17.04 19.84
C GLY A 51 14.21 -15.81 20.72
N PRO A 52 14.84 -15.73 21.91
CA PRO A 52 14.62 -14.61 22.80
C PRO A 52 15.17 -13.31 22.21
N MET A 53 14.35 -12.27 22.21
CA MET A 53 14.71 -10.98 21.60
C MET A 53 15.89 -10.30 22.33
N ASN A 54 15.99 -10.49 23.62
CA ASN A 54 17.03 -9.88 24.46
C ASN A 54 18.44 -10.54 24.31
N GLU A 55 18.52 -11.67 23.62
CA GLU A 55 19.80 -12.33 23.29
C GLU A 55 20.36 -11.90 21.92
N LEU A 56 19.63 -11.07 21.18
CA LEU A 56 20.11 -10.56 19.90
C LEU A 56 21.36 -9.67 20.12
N SER A 57 22.47 -10.08 19.51
CA SER A 57 23.70 -9.31 19.52
C SER A 57 23.56 -8.02 18.71
N GLN A 58 24.40 -7.03 19.01
CA GLN A 58 24.44 -5.79 18.21
C GLN A 58 24.75 -6.05 16.72
N LYS A 59 25.55 -7.07 16.41
CA LYS A 59 25.82 -7.49 15.03
C LYS A 59 24.53 -7.93 14.35
N GLN A 60 23.76 -8.81 14.97
CA GLN A 60 22.48 -9.27 14.44
C GLN A 60 21.47 -8.12 14.27
N LEU A 61 21.44 -7.19 15.24
CA LEU A 61 20.58 -6.00 15.10
C LEU A 61 20.98 -5.13 13.91
N ARG A 62 22.29 -4.95 13.64
CA ARG A 62 22.77 -4.25 12.43
C ARG A 62 22.39 -4.98 11.15
N GLU A 63 22.46 -6.31 11.13
CA GLU A 63 22.05 -7.14 10.00
C GLU A 63 20.53 -7.02 9.75
N ILE A 64 19.71 -6.98 10.82
CA ILE A 64 18.27 -6.72 10.72
C ILE A 64 18.00 -5.33 10.09
N VAL A 65 18.69 -4.29 10.57
CA VAL A 65 18.57 -2.94 10.02
C VAL A 65 18.96 -2.90 8.53
N ALA A 66 20.09 -3.52 8.19
CA ALA A 66 20.56 -3.59 6.81
C ALA A 66 19.54 -4.30 5.90
N ALA A 67 18.96 -5.40 6.36
CA ALA A 67 17.91 -6.12 5.64
C ALA A 67 16.64 -5.29 5.50
N CYS A 68 16.23 -4.53 6.52
CA CYS A 68 15.10 -3.60 6.42
C CYS A 68 15.34 -2.50 5.37
N LYS A 69 16.55 -1.98 5.29
CA LYS A 69 16.92 -0.88 4.37
C LYS A 69 17.16 -1.35 2.93
N LYS A 70 17.71 -2.55 2.74
CA LYS A 70 18.09 -3.09 1.43
C LYS A 70 17.40 -4.44 1.16
N PHE A 71 16.11 -4.53 1.42
CA PHE A 71 15.33 -5.73 1.15
C PHE A 71 15.17 -5.92 -0.37
N ARG A 72 15.87 -6.91 -0.91
CA ARG A 72 15.84 -7.24 -2.34
C ARG A 72 15.02 -8.50 -2.58
N MET A 73 14.14 -8.48 -3.57
CA MET A 73 13.39 -9.64 -4.04
C MET A 73 13.57 -9.78 -5.55
N LYS A 74 13.70 -11.01 -6.02
CA LYS A 74 13.64 -11.31 -7.45
C LYS A 74 12.17 -11.49 -7.82
N VAL A 75 11.66 -10.62 -8.70
CA VAL A 75 10.34 -10.78 -9.29
C VAL A 75 10.43 -11.85 -10.37
N THR A 76 9.67 -12.92 -10.25
CA THR A 76 9.68 -14.06 -11.19
C THR A 76 8.43 -14.15 -12.04
N GLY A 77 7.42 -13.33 -11.76
CA GLY A 77 6.17 -13.29 -12.48
C GLY A 77 5.16 -12.36 -11.81
N VAL A 78 3.97 -12.34 -12.32
CA VAL A 78 2.81 -11.61 -11.80
C VAL A 78 1.72 -12.59 -11.37
N GLY A 79 0.82 -12.14 -10.50
CA GLY A 79 -0.37 -12.91 -10.11
C GLY A 79 -1.36 -13.05 -11.27
N SER A 80 -2.42 -13.83 -11.06
CA SER A 80 -3.51 -13.92 -12.04
C SER A 80 -4.31 -12.62 -12.12
N PHE A 81 -4.97 -12.38 -13.25
CA PHE A 81 -5.85 -11.22 -13.43
C PHE A 81 -6.95 -11.14 -12.34
N ALA A 82 -7.45 -12.28 -11.88
CA ALA A 82 -8.44 -12.33 -10.80
C ALA A 82 -7.92 -11.80 -9.44
N GLN A 83 -6.61 -11.66 -9.26
CA GLN A 83 -5.98 -11.09 -8.07
C GLN A 83 -5.68 -9.59 -8.23
N SER A 84 -5.99 -9.02 -9.39
CA SER A 84 -5.79 -7.59 -9.65
C SER A 84 -6.77 -6.76 -8.81
N GLN A 85 -6.28 -5.70 -8.18
CA GLN A 85 -7.11 -4.79 -7.38
C GLN A 85 -7.58 -3.57 -8.18
N VAL A 86 -6.91 -3.25 -9.27
CA VAL A 86 -7.18 -2.11 -10.14
C VAL A 86 -6.91 -2.52 -11.57
N THR A 87 -7.76 -2.09 -12.50
CA THR A 87 -7.57 -2.24 -13.94
C THR A 87 -7.12 -0.90 -14.53
N VAL A 88 -5.96 -0.89 -15.18
CA VAL A 88 -5.45 0.30 -15.87
C VAL A 88 -6.15 0.47 -17.21
N GLY A 89 -6.52 1.70 -17.55
CA GLY A 89 -7.27 2.04 -18.75
C GLY A 89 -8.76 2.21 -18.51
N GLY A 90 -9.48 2.57 -19.53
CA GLY A 90 -10.91 2.83 -19.47
C GLY A 90 -11.36 3.74 -20.60
N ILE A 91 -12.54 4.32 -20.46
CA ILE A 91 -13.07 5.31 -21.39
C ILE A 91 -12.34 6.63 -21.18
N LYS A 92 -11.87 7.25 -22.27
CA LYS A 92 -11.11 8.50 -22.21
C LYS A 92 -11.89 9.60 -21.50
N ARG A 93 -11.32 10.12 -20.43
CA ARG A 93 -11.89 11.18 -19.61
C ARG A 93 -12.21 12.45 -20.42
N GLU A 94 -11.44 12.76 -21.46
CA GLU A 94 -11.61 13.92 -22.34
C GLU A 94 -12.92 13.87 -23.14
N GLU A 95 -13.57 12.70 -23.25
CA GLU A 95 -14.86 12.50 -23.90
C GLU A 95 -16.06 12.87 -23.01
N PHE A 96 -15.80 13.28 -21.77
CA PHE A 96 -16.81 13.69 -20.79
C PHE A 96 -16.62 15.14 -20.36
N PHE A 97 -17.72 15.79 -19.98
CA PHE A 97 -17.68 17.13 -19.37
C PHE A 97 -17.17 17.00 -17.92
N GLU A 98 -16.14 17.77 -17.55
CA GLU A 98 -15.50 17.67 -16.23
C GLU A 98 -16.44 17.99 -15.06
N LYS A 99 -17.44 18.85 -15.29
CA LYS A 99 -18.36 19.34 -14.24
C LYS A 99 -19.59 18.46 -14.06
N THR A 100 -19.90 17.56 -14.99
CA THR A 100 -21.12 16.75 -14.97
C THR A 100 -20.84 15.27 -15.14
N LEU A 101 -19.73 14.92 -15.77
CA LEU A 101 -19.37 13.57 -16.25
C LEU A 101 -20.38 13.02 -17.26
N GLU A 102 -21.10 13.91 -17.94
CA GLU A 102 -21.91 13.59 -19.10
C GLU A 102 -21.02 13.43 -20.34
N SER A 103 -21.36 12.48 -21.20
CA SER A 103 -20.63 12.24 -22.44
C SER A 103 -20.83 13.42 -23.43
N LYS A 104 -19.72 13.88 -24.01
CA LYS A 104 -19.75 14.86 -25.11
C LYS A 104 -20.26 14.31 -26.42
N LYS A 105 -20.35 12.97 -26.55
CA LYS A 105 -20.78 12.26 -27.77
C LYS A 105 -22.20 11.75 -27.69
N CYS A 106 -22.71 11.51 -26.50
CA CYS A 106 -24.07 10.97 -26.33
C CYS A 106 -24.74 11.70 -25.15
N SER A 107 -25.67 12.59 -25.45
CA SER A 107 -26.43 13.32 -24.42
C SER A 107 -27.22 12.36 -23.54
N GLY A 108 -27.27 12.62 -22.24
CA GLY A 108 -27.90 11.77 -21.23
C GLY A 108 -27.12 10.54 -20.81
N LEU A 109 -25.90 10.31 -21.36
CA LEU A 109 -25.00 9.24 -20.93
C LEU A 109 -23.98 9.79 -19.95
N TYR A 110 -23.96 9.22 -18.74
CA TYR A 110 -23.00 9.55 -17.68
C TYR A 110 -22.14 8.36 -17.35
N CYS A 111 -20.86 8.58 -17.05
CA CYS A 111 -19.94 7.53 -16.60
C CYS A 111 -19.19 7.98 -15.36
N CYS A 112 -18.99 7.06 -14.41
CA CYS A 112 -18.27 7.33 -13.17
C CYS A 112 -17.38 6.14 -12.75
N GLY A 113 -16.52 6.37 -11.77
CA GLY A 113 -15.67 5.34 -11.21
C GLY A 113 -14.59 4.84 -12.17
N GLU A 114 -14.26 3.57 -12.04
CA GLU A 114 -13.18 2.89 -12.76
C GLU A 114 -13.47 2.66 -14.26
N MET A 115 -14.71 2.92 -14.71
CA MET A 115 -15.02 2.93 -16.14
C MET A 115 -14.28 4.03 -16.89
N LEU A 116 -13.99 5.15 -16.24
CA LEU A 116 -13.17 6.22 -16.77
C LEU A 116 -11.70 5.92 -16.57
N ASP A 117 -10.86 6.28 -17.55
CA ASP A 117 -9.40 6.12 -17.47
C ASP A 117 -8.79 7.09 -16.44
N VAL A 118 -8.95 6.72 -15.17
CA VAL A 118 -8.43 7.45 -14.00
C VAL A 118 -7.84 6.48 -13.00
N ASP A 119 -6.51 6.46 -12.93
CA ASP A 119 -5.76 5.59 -12.04
C ASP A 119 -5.19 6.35 -10.84
N GLY A 120 -5.73 6.10 -9.67
CA GLY A 120 -5.23 6.62 -8.41
C GLY A 120 -4.12 5.73 -7.82
N LYS A 121 -3.24 6.34 -7.02
CA LYS A 121 -2.24 5.59 -6.25
C LYS A 121 -2.94 4.62 -5.28
N CYS A 122 -2.30 3.48 -4.99
CA CYS A 122 -2.75 2.57 -3.94
C CYS A 122 -2.85 3.31 -2.60
N GLY A 123 -3.98 3.12 -1.88
CA GLY A 123 -4.23 3.82 -0.61
C GLY A 123 -5.63 4.46 -0.52
N GLY A 124 -6.62 3.94 -1.26
CA GLY A 124 -8.02 4.38 -1.19
C GLY A 124 -8.42 5.45 -2.22
N TYR A 125 -7.47 5.98 -3.00
CA TYR A 125 -7.77 7.04 -3.98
C TYR A 125 -8.73 6.59 -5.08
N ASN A 126 -8.66 5.35 -5.55
CA ASN A 126 -9.59 4.82 -6.56
C ASN A 126 -11.01 4.70 -6.01
N LEU A 127 -11.19 4.27 -4.75
CA LEU A 127 -12.49 4.26 -4.09
C LEU A 127 -13.02 5.68 -3.89
N GLN A 128 -12.17 6.62 -3.47
CA GLN A 128 -12.57 8.02 -3.33
C GLN A 128 -13.01 8.62 -4.67
N TRP A 129 -12.29 8.31 -5.75
CA TRP A 129 -12.69 8.69 -7.10
C TRP A 129 -14.04 8.09 -7.48
N ALA A 130 -14.25 6.78 -7.24
CA ALA A 130 -15.50 6.11 -7.54
C ALA A 130 -16.70 6.77 -6.84
N PHE A 131 -16.61 7.05 -5.54
CA PHE A 131 -17.67 7.71 -4.77
C PHE A 131 -17.89 9.16 -5.21
N SER A 132 -16.81 9.93 -5.39
CA SER A 132 -16.92 11.35 -5.74
C SER A 132 -17.49 11.54 -7.16
N SER A 133 -17.05 10.74 -8.11
CA SER A 133 -17.55 10.79 -9.49
C SER A 133 -18.99 10.30 -9.59
N ALA A 134 -19.38 9.25 -8.85
CA ALA A 134 -20.76 8.79 -8.79
C ALA A 134 -21.71 9.86 -8.21
N ARG A 135 -21.27 10.54 -7.14
CA ARG A 135 -22.02 11.66 -6.57
C ARG A 135 -22.20 12.79 -7.58
N LEU A 136 -21.14 13.17 -8.28
CA LEU A 136 -21.18 14.22 -9.30
C LEU A 136 -22.16 13.89 -10.44
N CYS A 137 -22.14 12.64 -10.93
CA CYS A 137 -23.10 12.16 -11.92
C CYS A 137 -24.54 12.26 -11.40
N GLY A 138 -24.79 11.77 -10.18
CA GLY A 138 -26.14 11.80 -9.59
C GLY A 138 -26.68 13.22 -9.43
N GLU A 139 -25.88 14.14 -8.89
CA GLU A 139 -26.27 15.55 -8.76
C GLU A 139 -26.51 16.22 -10.13
N SER A 140 -25.76 15.85 -11.15
CA SER A 140 -25.91 16.39 -12.50
C SER A 140 -27.20 15.92 -13.17
N ILE A 141 -27.52 14.63 -13.04
CA ILE A 141 -28.77 14.05 -13.58
C ILE A 141 -29.99 14.69 -12.92
N VAL A 142 -30.00 14.86 -11.60
CA VAL A 142 -31.14 15.52 -10.90
C VAL A 142 -31.33 16.94 -11.38
N ARG A 143 -30.25 17.75 -11.47
CA ARG A 143 -30.35 19.14 -11.97
C ARG A 143 -30.86 19.27 -13.40
N GLU A 144 -30.62 18.26 -14.23
CA GLU A 144 -31.18 18.26 -15.62
C GLU A 144 -32.63 17.85 -15.67
N SER A 145 -33.08 16.96 -14.79
CA SER A 145 -34.48 16.55 -14.71
C SER A 145 -35.40 17.62 -14.14
N GLU A 146 -34.86 18.65 -13.51
CA GLU A 146 -35.62 19.80 -12.95
C GLU A 146 -35.74 20.99 -13.92
N LYS A 147 -35.15 20.89 -15.13
CA LYS A 147 -35.26 21.92 -16.18
C LYS A 147 -36.35 21.57 -17.19
#